data_661a8d0f747ccf6f87a13c1e67a3f665
#
_entry.id   661a8d0f747ccf6f87a13c1e67a3f665
#
_cell.length_a   1.000
_cell.length_b   1.000
_cell.length_c   1.000
_cell.angle_alpha   90.00
_cell.angle_beta   90.00
_cell.angle_gamma   90.00
#
_symmetry.space_group_name_H-M   'P 1'
#
loop_
_entity.id
_entity.type
_entity.pdbx_description
1 polymer ?
#
loop_
_entity_poly.entity_id
_entity_poly.type
_entity_poly.pdbx_seq_one_letter_code
_entity_poly.pdbx_strand_id
1 'polypeptide(L)'
;MNIRVWSVVLVGGLVFMSNYVDKAVIGVIGPQLLKTTDITKIQLGLIFTIFGLSYTFAQPLLASLADRSGARGVVAGLVGVYGLFTLATGFVTNSFGALLGARLVTGAGESASMPAVTGGLRAWVPREKRAYVQGVLHAFTRVGAALTVPITVVALARYGIHGPFVLFGTATLAVAALWLVVFRDTPNGAPRKPTMVRSAWSAVLRSRTMWALSLADFCYFYTLTIYLTWLPTFLIEERHFTLLKVGIFGALPFIGGGLGGLLGGWISDVLGKRTGDMRFWRRIVPFVGMVGSVALSLPAAFATDQTMTIVLFTASFFMLDATVSVFWAIAMDVGGEIASTSAGWMNTWANVGGIVSPLVFGALVQLTKSWTIPFIVASVLMLVGAGLVWLIDPDERLVADPESPLERVPPHVRPAEIS
;
A
#
# COMPACT_ATOMS: atom_id res chain seq x y z
N MET A 1 -0.15 0.64 24.28
CA MET A 1 -1.35 1.27 23.65
C MET A 1 -2.57 0.77 24.41
N ASN A 2 -3.52 1.66 24.66
CA ASN A 2 -4.78 1.30 25.32
C ASN A 2 -5.78 0.70 24.32
N ILE A 3 -6.90 0.14 24.81
CA ILE A 3 -7.89 -0.54 23.99
C ILE A 3 -8.51 0.37 22.92
N ARG A 4 -8.69 1.66 23.19
CA ARG A 4 -9.25 2.63 22.22
C ARG A 4 -8.34 2.82 21.03
N VAL A 5 -7.02 2.89 21.23
CA VAL A 5 -6.06 3.01 20.12
C VAL A 5 -6.10 1.76 19.24
N TRP A 6 -6.15 0.58 19.87
CA TRP A 6 -6.26 -0.68 19.13
C TRP A 6 -7.57 -0.80 18.36
N SER A 7 -8.71 -0.34 18.90
CA SER A 7 -9.97 -0.33 18.17
C SER A 7 -9.87 0.52 16.89
N VAL A 8 -9.25 1.71 16.99
CA VAL A 8 -9.03 2.59 15.83
C VAL A 8 -8.08 1.95 14.80
N VAL A 9 -7.00 1.31 15.25
CA VAL A 9 -6.04 0.61 14.38
C VAL A 9 -6.70 -0.57 13.67
N LEU A 10 -7.50 -1.38 14.38
CA LEU A 10 -8.19 -2.53 13.80
C LEU A 10 -9.20 -2.10 12.74
N VAL A 11 -9.98 -1.05 12.99
CA VAL A 11 -10.93 -0.52 11.99
C VAL A 11 -10.17 0.08 10.81
N GLY A 12 -9.05 0.78 11.03
CA GLY A 12 -8.15 1.21 9.97
C GLY A 12 -7.62 0.03 9.14
N GLY A 13 -7.27 -1.08 9.80
CA GLY A 13 -6.88 -2.33 9.14
C GLY A 13 -8.00 -2.90 8.27
N LEU A 14 -9.26 -2.85 8.70
CA LEU A 14 -10.41 -3.26 7.87
C LEU A 14 -10.57 -2.36 6.62
N VAL A 15 -10.27 -1.05 6.72
CA VAL A 15 -10.23 -0.16 5.55
C VAL A 15 -9.12 -0.58 4.59
N PHE A 16 -7.91 -0.88 5.10
CA PHE A 16 -6.80 -1.40 4.27
C PHE A 16 -7.15 -2.74 3.62
N MET A 17 -7.81 -3.63 4.35
CA MET A 17 -8.28 -4.93 3.85
C MET A 17 -9.29 -4.76 2.72
N SER A 18 -10.32 -3.92 2.89
CA SER A 18 -11.37 -3.70 1.87
C SER A 18 -10.81 -3.16 0.56
N ASN A 19 -9.76 -2.35 0.61
CA ASN A 19 -9.02 -1.82 -0.54
C ASN A 19 -8.44 -2.95 -1.43
N TYR A 20 -7.81 -3.95 -0.81
CA TYR A 20 -7.21 -5.07 -1.56
C TYR A 20 -8.25 -6.09 -2.01
N VAL A 21 -9.33 -6.24 -1.28
CA VAL A 21 -10.46 -7.10 -1.64
C VAL A 21 -11.07 -6.64 -2.96
N ASP A 22 -11.38 -5.35 -3.11
CA ASP A 22 -12.01 -4.81 -4.33
C ASP A 22 -11.12 -4.98 -5.57
N LYS A 23 -9.81 -4.75 -5.45
CA LYS A 23 -8.83 -4.95 -6.53
C LYS A 23 -8.79 -6.40 -7.02
N ALA A 24 -8.90 -7.36 -6.11
CA ALA A 24 -8.77 -8.78 -6.43
C ALA A 24 -10.05 -9.37 -7.03
N VAL A 25 -11.23 -8.92 -6.61
CA VAL A 25 -12.53 -9.46 -7.05
C VAL A 25 -12.68 -9.46 -8.57
N ILE A 26 -12.43 -8.31 -9.21
CA ILE A 26 -12.63 -8.18 -10.66
C ILE A 26 -11.66 -9.07 -11.45
N GLY A 27 -10.46 -9.31 -10.92
CA GLY A 27 -9.49 -10.23 -11.52
C GLY A 27 -9.99 -11.68 -11.53
N VAL A 28 -10.62 -12.12 -10.42
CA VAL A 28 -11.18 -13.46 -10.29
C VAL A 28 -12.44 -13.63 -11.17
N ILE A 29 -13.25 -12.58 -11.29
CA ILE A 29 -14.51 -12.61 -12.07
C ILE A 29 -14.27 -12.40 -13.57
N GLY A 30 -13.15 -11.81 -13.97
CA GLY A 30 -12.84 -11.45 -15.36
C GLY A 30 -13.10 -12.58 -16.38
N PRO A 31 -12.62 -13.82 -16.16
CA PRO A 31 -12.92 -14.96 -17.06
C PRO A 31 -14.41 -15.27 -17.18
N GLN A 32 -15.18 -15.07 -16.12
CA GLN A 32 -16.64 -15.27 -16.15
C GLN A 32 -17.34 -14.15 -16.91
N LEU A 33 -16.91 -12.88 -16.75
CA LEU A 33 -17.41 -11.75 -17.54
C LEU A 33 -17.24 -12.01 -19.04
N LEU A 34 -16.07 -12.48 -19.47
CA LEU A 34 -15.80 -12.82 -20.89
C LEU A 34 -16.68 -13.94 -21.42
N LYS A 35 -17.20 -14.82 -20.55
CA LYS A 35 -18.08 -15.95 -20.96
C LYS A 35 -19.56 -15.60 -20.98
N THR A 36 -19.99 -14.69 -20.08
CA THR A 36 -21.41 -14.42 -19.84
C THR A 36 -21.89 -13.09 -20.38
N THR A 37 -20.98 -12.26 -20.89
CA THR A 37 -21.29 -10.93 -21.45
C THR A 37 -20.60 -10.74 -22.79
N ASP A 38 -21.00 -9.73 -23.57
CA ASP A 38 -20.38 -9.36 -24.85
C ASP A 38 -19.08 -8.54 -24.69
N ILE A 39 -18.49 -8.51 -23.47
CA ILE A 39 -17.26 -7.79 -23.17
C ILE A 39 -16.07 -8.50 -23.81
N THR A 40 -15.33 -7.78 -24.63
CA THR A 40 -14.10 -8.27 -25.24
C THR A 40 -12.92 -8.26 -24.27
N LYS A 41 -11.85 -9.01 -24.58
CA LYS A 41 -10.60 -8.99 -23.78
C LYS A 41 -9.98 -7.59 -23.69
N ILE A 42 -10.08 -6.81 -24.78
CA ILE A 42 -9.59 -5.41 -24.81
C ILE A 42 -10.42 -4.55 -23.85
N GLN A 43 -11.73 -4.68 -23.87
CA GLN A 43 -12.63 -3.95 -22.96
C GLN A 43 -12.40 -4.33 -21.50
N LEU A 44 -12.16 -5.60 -21.20
CA LEU A 44 -11.78 -6.03 -19.85
C LEU A 44 -10.45 -5.40 -19.41
N GLY A 45 -9.46 -5.35 -20.31
CA GLY A 45 -8.20 -4.63 -20.07
C GLY A 45 -8.41 -3.13 -19.78
N LEU A 46 -9.30 -2.47 -20.51
CA LEU A 46 -9.65 -1.06 -20.27
C LEU A 46 -10.33 -0.87 -18.89
N ILE A 47 -11.16 -1.80 -18.45
CA ILE A 47 -11.79 -1.79 -17.11
C ILE A 47 -10.73 -1.80 -15.99
N PHE A 48 -9.67 -2.61 -16.15
CA PHE A 48 -8.55 -2.63 -15.21
C PHE A 48 -7.73 -1.32 -15.28
N THR A 49 -7.45 -0.86 -16.49
CA THR A 49 -6.63 0.34 -16.73
C THR A 49 -7.28 1.60 -16.17
N ILE A 50 -8.58 1.80 -16.39
CA ILE A 50 -9.29 3.02 -15.92
C ILE A 50 -9.32 3.10 -14.39
N PHE A 51 -9.46 1.95 -13.72
CA PHE A 51 -9.34 1.87 -12.26
C PHE A 51 -7.96 2.33 -11.80
N GLY A 52 -6.88 1.76 -12.37
CA GLY A 52 -5.49 2.12 -12.01
C GLY A 52 -5.17 3.60 -12.25
N LEU A 53 -5.61 4.14 -13.40
CA LEU A 53 -5.43 5.56 -13.73
C LEU A 53 -6.19 6.46 -12.76
N SER A 54 -7.49 6.20 -12.55
CA SER A 54 -8.30 7.02 -11.64
C SER A 54 -7.79 6.94 -10.20
N TYR A 55 -7.36 5.76 -9.75
CA TYR A 55 -6.72 5.56 -8.45
C TYR A 55 -5.47 6.43 -8.32
N THR A 56 -4.55 6.35 -9.28
CA THR A 56 -3.25 7.03 -9.23
C THR A 56 -3.39 8.55 -9.25
N PHE A 57 -4.21 9.09 -10.16
CA PHE A 57 -4.34 10.54 -10.32
C PHE A 57 -5.25 11.21 -9.28
N ALA A 58 -6.27 10.51 -8.78
CA ALA A 58 -7.14 11.07 -7.73
C ALA A 58 -6.47 11.07 -6.35
N GLN A 59 -5.54 10.14 -6.11
CA GLN A 59 -4.96 9.89 -4.79
C GLN A 59 -4.37 11.14 -4.12
N PRO A 60 -3.45 11.90 -4.75
CA PRO A 60 -2.83 13.01 -4.05
C PRO A 60 -3.85 14.10 -3.68
N LEU A 61 -4.83 14.35 -4.55
CA LEU A 61 -5.87 15.36 -4.31
C LEU A 61 -6.80 14.97 -3.16
N LEU A 62 -7.30 13.74 -3.19
CA LEU A 62 -8.23 13.23 -2.18
C LEU A 62 -7.55 12.97 -0.83
N ALA A 63 -6.27 12.59 -0.82
CA ALA A 63 -5.48 12.48 0.41
C ALA A 63 -5.34 13.85 1.11
N SER A 64 -5.09 14.92 0.33
CA SER A 64 -5.00 16.28 0.88
C SER A 64 -6.31 16.77 1.47
N LEU A 65 -7.45 16.25 1.00
CA LEU A 65 -8.77 16.58 1.56
C LEU A 65 -8.90 16.06 3.00
N ALA A 66 -8.28 14.91 3.35
CA ALA A 66 -8.30 14.38 4.71
C ALA A 66 -7.53 15.28 5.68
N ASP A 67 -6.44 15.92 5.23
CA ASP A 67 -5.70 16.86 6.05
C ASP A 67 -6.49 18.18 6.27
N ARG A 68 -7.36 18.56 5.33
CA ARG A 68 -8.23 19.76 5.47
C ARG A 68 -9.45 19.50 6.35
N SER A 69 -10.18 18.44 6.02
CA SER A 69 -11.56 18.25 6.50
C SER A 69 -11.64 17.20 7.61
N GLY A 70 -10.51 16.58 7.97
CA GLY A 70 -10.45 15.48 8.93
C GLY A 70 -10.61 14.10 8.28
N ALA A 71 -9.87 13.13 8.82
CA ALA A 71 -9.86 11.77 8.30
C ALA A 71 -11.18 11.03 8.55
N ARG A 72 -11.94 11.40 9.59
CA ARG A 72 -13.20 10.73 9.94
C ARG A 72 -14.21 10.79 8.80
N GLY A 73 -14.54 11.99 8.34
CA GLY A 73 -15.53 12.19 7.27
C GLY A 73 -15.01 11.76 5.90
N VAL A 74 -13.74 12.07 5.60
CA VAL A 74 -13.14 11.78 4.29
C VAL A 74 -12.99 10.28 4.07
N VAL A 75 -12.44 9.52 5.03
CA VAL A 75 -12.32 8.06 4.90
C VAL A 75 -13.70 7.41 4.78
N ALA A 76 -14.66 7.80 5.64
CA ALA A 76 -16.01 7.25 5.55
C ALA A 76 -16.68 7.54 4.20
N GLY A 77 -16.54 8.77 3.69
CA GLY A 77 -17.06 9.15 2.38
C GLY A 77 -16.42 8.37 1.24
N LEU A 78 -15.08 8.28 1.23
CA LEU A 78 -14.33 7.53 0.22
C LEU A 78 -14.67 6.04 0.25
N VAL A 79 -14.64 5.41 1.44
CA VAL A 79 -14.98 3.99 1.62
C VAL A 79 -16.44 3.73 1.29
N GLY A 80 -17.35 4.66 1.65
CA GLY A 80 -18.76 4.60 1.29
C GLY A 80 -18.99 4.68 -0.21
N VAL A 81 -18.32 5.61 -0.90
CA VAL A 81 -18.42 5.76 -2.36
C VAL A 81 -17.92 4.51 -3.07
N TYR A 82 -16.71 4.05 -2.80
CA TYR A 82 -16.24 2.86 -3.53
C TYR A 82 -16.99 1.59 -3.12
N GLY A 83 -17.43 1.45 -1.86
CA GLY A 83 -18.28 0.33 -1.45
C GLY A 83 -19.62 0.30 -2.17
N LEU A 84 -20.26 1.48 -2.37
CA LEU A 84 -21.50 1.61 -3.14
C LEU A 84 -21.27 1.25 -4.61
N PHE A 85 -20.20 1.74 -5.22
CA PHE A 85 -19.91 1.46 -6.63
C PHE A 85 -19.40 0.01 -6.84
N THR A 86 -18.73 -0.60 -5.87
CA THR A 86 -18.45 -2.04 -5.87
C THR A 86 -19.77 -2.84 -5.88
N LEU A 87 -20.69 -2.51 -4.99
CA LEU A 87 -22.02 -3.13 -4.97
C LEU A 87 -22.76 -2.91 -6.29
N ALA A 88 -22.80 -1.68 -6.80
CA ALA A 88 -23.46 -1.33 -8.07
C ALA A 88 -22.85 -2.06 -9.26
N THR A 89 -21.52 -2.34 -9.25
CA THR A 89 -20.83 -3.09 -10.29
C THR A 89 -21.49 -4.45 -10.53
N GLY A 90 -21.97 -5.11 -9.48
CA GLY A 90 -22.70 -6.38 -9.61
C GLY A 90 -23.95 -6.31 -10.48
N PHE A 91 -24.59 -5.16 -10.58
CA PHE A 91 -25.85 -4.99 -11.33
C PHE A 91 -25.66 -4.41 -12.74
N VAL A 92 -24.45 -3.96 -13.08
CA VAL A 92 -24.16 -3.34 -14.38
C VAL A 92 -23.20 -4.18 -15.22
N THR A 93 -23.00 -5.43 -14.88
CA THR A 93 -22.05 -6.35 -15.54
C THR A 93 -22.29 -6.53 -17.05
N ASN A 94 -23.51 -6.30 -17.51
CA ASN A 94 -23.91 -6.45 -18.93
C ASN A 94 -23.63 -5.18 -19.78
N SER A 95 -23.18 -4.08 -19.16
CA SER A 95 -22.89 -2.83 -19.87
C SER A 95 -21.42 -2.43 -19.70
N PHE A 96 -20.64 -2.47 -20.77
CA PHE A 96 -19.24 -2.04 -20.75
C PHE A 96 -19.10 -0.60 -20.26
N GLY A 97 -19.90 0.34 -20.76
CA GLY A 97 -19.82 1.75 -20.35
C GLY A 97 -20.14 1.95 -18.87
N ALA A 98 -21.14 1.24 -18.33
CA ALA A 98 -21.50 1.31 -16.92
C ALA A 98 -20.41 0.68 -16.02
N LEU A 99 -19.81 -0.44 -16.44
CA LEU A 99 -18.66 -1.04 -15.76
C LEU A 99 -17.45 -0.10 -15.74
N LEU A 100 -17.17 0.53 -16.87
CA LEU A 100 -16.06 1.48 -16.99
C LEU A 100 -16.27 2.67 -16.05
N GLY A 101 -17.48 3.25 -16.04
CA GLY A 101 -17.85 4.33 -15.12
C GLY A 101 -17.76 3.91 -13.65
N ALA A 102 -18.28 2.74 -13.30
CA ALA A 102 -18.20 2.20 -11.95
C ALA A 102 -16.74 2.04 -11.50
N ARG A 103 -15.87 1.49 -12.36
CA ARG A 103 -14.44 1.29 -12.07
C ARG A 103 -13.67 2.60 -11.93
N LEU A 104 -14.00 3.61 -12.73
CA LEU A 104 -13.42 4.94 -12.61
C LEU A 104 -13.76 5.55 -11.23
N VAL A 105 -15.02 5.50 -10.81
CA VAL A 105 -15.42 6.04 -9.50
C VAL A 105 -14.87 5.20 -8.35
N THR A 106 -14.88 3.87 -8.45
CA THR A 106 -14.30 2.98 -7.45
C THR A 106 -12.81 3.27 -7.28
N GLY A 107 -12.05 3.37 -8.37
CA GLY A 107 -10.62 3.67 -8.32
C GLY A 107 -10.33 5.01 -7.65
N ALA A 108 -11.06 6.07 -8.03
CA ALA A 108 -10.92 7.38 -7.41
C ALA A 108 -11.30 7.34 -5.90
N GLY A 109 -12.43 6.72 -5.56
CA GLY A 109 -12.91 6.61 -4.17
C GLY A 109 -11.98 5.80 -3.27
N GLU A 110 -11.38 4.75 -3.81
CA GLU A 110 -10.45 3.89 -3.07
C GLU A 110 -9.08 4.54 -2.82
N SER A 111 -8.64 5.41 -3.75
CA SER A 111 -7.28 5.90 -3.87
C SER A 111 -6.70 6.48 -2.58
N ALA A 112 -7.42 7.33 -1.90
CA ALA A 112 -6.92 8.08 -0.76
C ALA A 112 -7.32 7.50 0.60
N SER A 113 -8.06 6.39 0.64
CA SER A 113 -8.50 5.79 1.90
C SER A 113 -7.33 5.37 2.80
N MET A 114 -6.32 4.71 2.26
CA MET A 114 -5.12 4.30 3.02
C MET A 114 -4.29 5.51 3.49
N PRO A 115 -3.92 6.49 2.63
CA PRO A 115 -3.24 7.71 3.09
C PRO A 115 -4.03 8.48 4.14
N ALA A 116 -5.34 8.61 3.99
CA ALA A 116 -6.19 9.32 4.95
C ALA A 116 -6.26 8.61 6.30
N VAL A 117 -6.35 7.28 6.33
CA VAL A 117 -6.23 6.49 7.57
C VAL A 117 -4.88 6.72 8.22
N THR A 118 -3.79 6.65 7.44
CA THR A 118 -2.41 6.86 7.93
C THR A 118 -2.26 8.24 8.57
N GLY A 119 -2.70 9.30 7.89
CA GLY A 119 -2.67 10.65 8.44
C GLY A 119 -3.53 10.81 9.69
N GLY A 120 -4.74 10.24 9.68
CA GLY A 120 -5.64 10.26 10.83
C GLY A 120 -5.07 9.55 12.06
N LEU A 121 -4.35 8.45 11.87
CA LEU A 121 -3.72 7.71 12.97
C LEU A 121 -2.55 8.44 13.63
N ARG A 122 -1.98 9.47 13.01
CA ARG A 122 -0.88 10.26 13.58
C ARG A 122 -1.20 10.77 14.99
N ALA A 123 -2.42 11.27 15.21
CA ALA A 123 -2.86 11.78 16.50
C ALA A 123 -3.09 10.70 17.57
N TRP A 124 -3.26 9.43 17.14
CA TRP A 124 -3.56 8.29 18.02
C TRP A 124 -2.35 7.47 18.38
N VAL A 125 -1.31 7.45 17.52
CA VAL A 125 -0.17 6.54 17.61
C VAL A 125 1.11 7.32 17.90
N PRO A 126 1.79 7.03 19.04
CA PRO A 126 3.10 7.61 19.34
C PRO A 126 4.12 7.28 18.26
N ARG A 127 5.09 8.18 18.04
CA ARG A 127 6.12 8.04 16.99
C ARG A 127 6.83 6.69 17.03
N GLU A 128 7.15 6.21 18.23
CA GLU A 128 7.89 4.97 18.50
C GLU A 128 7.08 3.69 18.24
N LYS A 129 5.83 3.82 17.76
CA LYS A 129 4.95 2.69 17.43
C LYS A 129 4.33 2.80 16.04
N ARG A 130 4.69 3.83 15.26
CA ARG A 130 4.06 4.10 13.97
C ARG A 130 4.41 3.06 12.92
N ALA A 131 5.67 2.62 12.84
CA ALA A 131 6.05 1.59 11.87
C ALA A 131 5.41 0.24 12.20
N TYR A 132 5.34 -0.14 13.47
CA TYR A 132 4.64 -1.35 13.88
C TYR A 132 3.14 -1.30 13.53
N VAL A 133 2.49 -0.17 13.81
CA VAL A 133 1.06 0.01 13.46
C VAL A 133 0.86 -0.03 11.95
N GLN A 134 1.72 0.60 11.16
CA GLN A 134 1.67 0.47 9.69
C GLN A 134 1.87 -0.98 9.25
N GLY A 135 2.75 -1.73 9.90
CA GLY A 135 2.91 -3.18 9.68
C GLY A 135 1.61 -3.96 9.92
N VAL A 136 0.90 -3.65 11.01
CA VAL A 136 -0.42 -4.24 11.29
C VAL A 136 -1.42 -3.89 10.18
N LEU A 137 -1.51 -2.63 9.76
CA LEU A 137 -2.40 -2.22 8.68
C LEU A 137 -2.10 -2.95 7.36
N HIS A 138 -0.82 -3.06 6.99
CA HIS A 138 -0.42 -3.78 5.78
C HIS A 138 -0.62 -5.30 5.89
N ALA A 139 -0.52 -5.89 7.08
CA ALA A 139 -0.89 -7.29 7.28
C ALA A 139 -2.37 -7.55 6.94
N PHE A 140 -3.28 -6.61 7.26
CA PHE A 140 -4.68 -6.68 6.86
C PHE A 140 -4.85 -6.69 5.33
N THR A 141 -4.02 -5.97 4.57
CA THR A 141 -4.06 -6.04 3.09
C THR A 141 -3.70 -7.43 2.57
N ARG A 142 -2.70 -8.08 3.17
CA ARG A 142 -2.28 -9.44 2.79
C ARG A 142 -3.34 -10.49 3.13
N VAL A 143 -3.95 -10.37 4.31
CA VAL A 143 -5.10 -11.21 4.70
C VAL A 143 -6.28 -10.99 3.75
N GLY A 144 -6.59 -9.73 3.42
CA GLY A 144 -7.63 -9.38 2.45
C GLY A 144 -7.40 -10.04 1.10
N ALA A 145 -6.20 -9.89 0.53
CA ALA A 145 -5.84 -10.50 -0.75
C ALA A 145 -5.97 -12.03 -0.72
N ALA A 146 -5.49 -12.67 0.35
CA ALA A 146 -5.56 -14.13 0.51
C ALA A 146 -7.00 -14.66 0.62
N LEU A 147 -7.87 -13.95 1.33
CA LEU A 147 -9.26 -14.37 1.54
C LEU A 147 -10.16 -14.06 0.33
N THR A 148 -9.83 -13.07 -0.48
CA THR A 148 -10.69 -12.64 -1.60
C THR A 148 -10.93 -13.74 -2.61
N VAL A 149 -9.90 -14.45 -3.02
CA VAL A 149 -10.01 -15.46 -4.07
C VAL A 149 -10.99 -16.59 -3.67
N PRO A 150 -10.80 -17.30 -2.55
CA PRO A 150 -11.72 -18.38 -2.17
C PRO A 150 -13.14 -17.89 -1.89
N ILE A 151 -13.30 -16.72 -1.26
CA ILE A 151 -14.63 -16.14 -0.99
C ILE A 151 -15.33 -15.79 -2.31
N THR A 152 -14.61 -15.18 -3.26
CA THR A 152 -15.15 -14.82 -4.58
C THR A 152 -15.63 -16.07 -5.32
N VAL A 153 -14.83 -17.16 -5.33
CA VAL A 153 -15.19 -18.41 -6.01
C VAL A 153 -16.46 -19.02 -5.40
N VAL A 154 -16.56 -19.07 -4.08
CA VAL A 154 -17.75 -19.60 -3.39
C VAL A 154 -18.97 -18.72 -3.65
N ALA A 155 -18.83 -17.40 -3.58
CA ALA A 155 -19.93 -16.47 -3.82
C ALA A 155 -20.40 -16.53 -5.29
N LEU A 156 -19.46 -16.63 -6.25
CA LEU A 156 -19.75 -16.80 -7.66
C LEU A 156 -20.51 -18.10 -7.94
N ALA A 157 -20.10 -19.21 -7.32
CA ALA A 157 -20.73 -20.50 -7.49
C ALA A 157 -22.16 -20.55 -6.92
N ARG A 158 -22.42 -19.84 -5.80
CA ARG A 158 -23.74 -19.87 -5.13
C ARG A 158 -24.71 -18.81 -5.64
N TYR A 159 -24.23 -17.62 -5.97
CA TYR A 159 -25.05 -16.44 -6.24
C TYR A 159 -24.79 -15.82 -7.62
N GLY A 160 -24.00 -16.50 -8.48
CA GLY A 160 -23.64 -15.97 -9.79
C GLY A 160 -22.74 -14.74 -9.71
N ILE A 161 -22.62 -14.04 -10.84
CA ILE A 161 -21.70 -12.90 -11.00
C ILE A 161 -21.98 -11.73 -10.08
N HIS A 162 -23.23 -11.56 -9.64
CA HIS A 162 -23.66 -10.51 -8.71
C HIS A 162 -23.16 -10.75 -7.28
N GLY A 163 -23.07 -12.04 -6.87
CA GLY A 163 -22.79 -12.47 -5.50
C GLY A 163 -21.53 -11.84 -4.88
N PRO A 164 -20.36 -11.93 -5.49
CA PRO A 164 -19.14 -11.34 -4.95
C PRO A 164 -19.23 -9.83 -4.76
N PHE A 165 -19.81 -9.11 -5.73
CA PHE A 165 -19.93 -7.65 -5.65
C PHE A 165 -20.88 -7.20 -4.55
N VAL A 166 -22.01 -7.89 -4.39
CA VAL A 166 -22.98 -7.61 -3.30
C VAL A 166 -22.33 -7.90 -1.95
N LEU A 167 -21.67 -9.03 -1.81
CA LEU A 167 -21.01 -9.42 -0.56
C LEU A 167 -19.91 -8.41 -0.15
N PHE A 168 -18.98 -8.11 -1.04
CA PHE A 168 -17.87 -7.24 -0.72
C PHE A 168 -18.28 -5.77 -0.66
N GLY A 169 -19.18 -5.31 -1.53
CA GLY A 169 -19.72 -3.95 -1.48
C GLY A 169 -20.46 -3.66 -0.17
N THR A 170 -21.32 -4.59 0.30
CA THR A 170 -22.00 -4.44 1.60
C THR A 170 -21.03 -4.53 2.78
N ALA A 171 -20.05 -5.42 2.74
CA ALA A 171 -18.99 -5.48 3.76
C ALA A 171 -18.20 -4.18 3.84
N THR A 172 -17.85 -3.60 2.70
CA THR A 172 -17.14 -2.31 2.62
C THR A 172 -17.99 -1.16 3.18
N LEU A 173 -19.29 -1.11 2.88
CA LEU A 173 -20.22 -0.12 3.46
C LEU A 173 -20.32 -0.28 4.98
N ALA A 174 -20.33 -1.51 5.49
CA ALA A 174 -20.29 -1.77 6.93
C ALA A 174 -18.97 -1.27 7.56
N VAL A 175 -17.83 -1.42 6.87
CA VAL A 175 -16.54 -0.86 7.31
C VAL A 175 -16.58 0.67 7.35
N ALA A 176 -17.21 1.34 6.36
CA ALA A 176 -17.39 2.79 6.37
C ALA A 176 -18.21 3.26 7.58
N ALA A 177 -19.32 2.57 7.88
CA ALA A 177 -20.15 2.86 9.03
C ALA A 177 -19.39 2.63 10.36
N LEU A 178 -18.66 1.53 10.46
CA LEU A 178 -17.84 1.19 11.63
C LEU A 178 -16.74 2.24 11.86
N TRP A 179 -16.11 2.73 10.78
CA TRP A 179 -15.13 3.82 10.86
C TRP A 179 -15.76 5.09 11.45
N LEU A 180 -16.93 5.50 11.01
CA LEU A 180 -17.65 6.67 11.55
C LEU A 180 -17.95 6.54 13.04
N VAL A 181 -18.26 5.35 13.52
CA VAL A 181 -18.59 5.10 14.93
C VAL A 181 -17.32 5.13 15.80
N VAL A 182 -16.26 4.46 15.35
CA VAL A 182 -15.07 4.21 16.18
C VAL A 182 -14.05 5.33 16.08
N PHE A 183 -13.81 5.88 14.86
CA PHE A 183 -12.76 6.85 14.64
C PHE A 183 -13.18 8.28 14.99
N ARG A 184 -12.27 9.03 15.61
CA ARG A 184 -12.36 10.48 15.82
C ARG A 184 -11.05 11.13 15.39
N ASP A 185 -11.12 12.32 14.80
CA ASP A 185 -9.93 13.02 14.29
C ASP A 185 -8.93 13.38 15.39
N THR A 186 -9.40 13.55 16.61
CA THR A 186 -8.56 13.76 17.80
C THR A 186 -8.98 12.80 18.91
N PRO A 187 -8.02 12.23 19.69
CA PRO A 187 -8.33 11.32 20.79
C PRO A 187 -9.27 11.91 21.85
N ASN A 188 -9.19 13.24 22.07
CA ASN A 188 -9.97 13.98 23.05
C ASN A 188 -11.22 14.64 22.47
N GLY A 189 -11.51 14.44 21.17
CA GLY A 189 -12.66 15.06 20.50
C GLY A 189 -12.53 16.58 20.27
N ALA A 190 -11.36 17.18 20.51
CA ALA A 190 -11.12 18.58 20.26
C ALA A 190 -11.23 18.91 18.76
N PRO A 191 -11.73 20.10 18.38
CA PRO A 191 -11.75 20.51 16.98
C PRO A 191 -10.35 20.52 16.38
N ARG A 192 -10.19 19.91 15.20
CA ARG A 192 -8.96 19.98 14.43
C ARG A 192 -8.85 21.34 13.75
N LYS A 193 -7.68 21.97 13.81
CA LYS A 193 -7.40 23.17 13.02
C LYS A 193 -7.23 22.78 11.54
N PRO A 194 -7.95 23.41 10.60
CA PRO A 194 -7.78 23.14 9.17
C PRO A 194 -6.36 23.52 8.72
N THR A 195 -5.70 22.63 7.99
CA THR A 195 -4.38 22.90 7.43
C THR A 195 -4.49 23.58 6.06
N MET A 196 -3.70 24.63 5.81
CA MET A 196 -3.71 25.35 4.54
C MET A 196 -3.02 24.52 3.44
N VAL A 197 -3.80 24.02 2.49
CA VAL A 197 -3.36 23.05 1.49
C VAL A 197 -2.36 23.60 0.47
N ARG A 198 -2.40 24.90 0.15
CA ARG A 198 -1.43 25.47 -0.81
C ARG A 198 0.00 25.40 -0.26
N SER A 199 0.18 25.60 1.05
CA SER A 199 1.47 25.41 1.72
C SER A 199 1.88 23.95 1.80
N ALA A 200 0.92 23.02 1.98
CA ALA A 200 1.15 21.59 2.04
C ALA A 200 1.78 21.05 0.75
N TRP A 201 1.20 21.36 -0.41
CA TRP A 201 1.74 20.92 -1.71
C TRP A 201 3.11 21.51 -2.01
N SER A 202 3.32 22.81 -1.71
CA SER A 202 4.62 23.45 -1.87
C SER A 202 5.69 22.78 -1.00
N ALA A 203 5.35 22.41 0.24
CA ALA A 203 6.27 21.74 1.15
C ALA A 203 6.65 20.33 0.64
N VAL A 204 5.65 19.53 0.23
CA VAL A 204 5.88 18.17 -0.32
C VAL A 204 6.74 18.21 -1.58
N LEU A 205 6.40 19.08 -2.55
CA LEU A 205 7.10 19.15 -3.85
C LEU A 205 8.53 19.68 -3.76
N ARG A 206 8.86 20.48 -2.72
CA ARG A 206 10.20 21.02 -2.49
C ARG A 206 11.08 20.15 -1.62
N SER A 207 10.51 19.21 -0.87
CA SER A 207 11.25 18.35 0.05
C SER A 207 12.05 17.28 -0.70
N ARG A 208 13.36 17.25 -0.46
CA ARG A 208 14.23 16.18 -0.95
C ARG A 208 13.88 14.83 -0.34
N THR A 209 13.52 14.82 0.93
CA THR A 209 13.07 13.61 1.65
C THR A 209 11.83 13.02 1.01
N MET A 210 10.83 13.83 0.65
CA MET A 210 9.61 13.33 0.02
C MET A 210 9.88 12.74 -1.37
N TRP A 211 10.76 13.36 -2.17
CA TRP A 211 11.15 12.78 -3.46
C TRP A 211 11.95 11.50 -3.30
N ALA A 212 12.94 11.46 -2.40
CA ALA A 212 13.72 10.25 -2.14
C ALA A 212 12.83 9.10 -1.65
N LEU A 213 11.93 9.37 -0.72
CA LEU A 213 10.95 8.41 -0.19
C LEU A 213 10.01 7.90 -1.29
N SER A 214 9.46 8.81 -2.12
CA SER A 214 8.53 8.46 -3.19
C SER A 214 9.19 7.61 -4.28
N LEU A 215 10.44 7.93 -4.66
CA LEU A 215 11.17 7.15 -5.64
C LEU A 215 11.67 5.80 -5.07
N ALA A 216 12.01 5.75 -3.79
CA ALA A 216 12.31 4.48 -3.12
C ALA A 216 11.05 3.58 -3.06
N ASP A 217 9.88 4.16 -2.78
CA ASP A 217 8.60 3.45 -2.76
C ASP A 217 8.16 3.00 -4.17
N PHE A 218 8.47 3.79 -5.22
CA PHE A 218 8.33 3.37 -6.62
C PHE A 218 9.14 2.09 -6.89
N CYS A 219 10.42 2.03 -6.48
CA CYS A 219 11.27 0.86 -6.67
C CYS A 219 10.75 -0.36 -5.91
N TYR A 220 10.31 -0.14 -4.67
CA TYR A 220 9.65 -1.17 -3.86
C TYR A 220 8.42 -1.72 -4.56
N PHE A 221 7.49 -0.86 -4.98
CA PHE A 221 6.21 -1.25 -5.54
C PHE A 221 6.33 -1.85 -6.95
N TYR A 222 7.34 -1.42 -7.71
CA TYR A 222 7.72 -2.04 -8.98
C TYR A 222 8.02 -3.53 -8.77
N THR A 223 8.86 -3.85 -7.78
CA THR A 223 9.22 -5.24 -7.45
C THR A 223 8.05 -6.01 -6.84
N LEU A 224 7.29 -5.39 -5.94
CA LEU A 224 6.08 -5.99 -5.37
C LEU A 224 5.11 -6.44 -6.46
N THR A 225 4.90 -5.62 -7.48
CA THR A 225 3.96 -5.93 -8.56
C THR A 225 4.43 -7.11 -9.41
N ILE A 226 5.73 -7.35 -9.56
CA ILE A 226 6.23 -8.57 -10.21
C ILE A 226 5.78 -9.82 -9.47
N TYR A 227 5.85 -9.82 -8.13
CA TYR A 227 5.36 -10.95 -7.32
C TYR A 227 3.86 -11.16 -7.49
N LEU A 228 3.09 -10.07 -7.61
CA LEU A 228 1.63 -10.15 -7.76
C LEU A 228 1.20 -10.63 -9.16
N THR A 229 1.95 -10.27 -10.21
CA THR A 229 1.51 -10.45 -11.59
C THR A 229 2.27 -11.54 -12.34
N TRP A 230 3.59 -11.58 -12.20
CA TRP A 230 4.45 -12.44 -13.03
C TRP A 230 5.00 -13.68 -12.33
N LEU A 231 5.11 -13.67 -10.98
CA LEU A 231 5.65 -14.82 -10.25
C LEU A 231 4.85 -16.11 -10.52
N PRO A 232 3.51 -16.13 -10.53
CA PRO A 232 2.77 -17.35 -10.85
C PRO A 232 3.09 -17.90 -12.25
N THR A 233 3.17 -17.02 -13.25
CA THR A 233 3.51 -17.38 -14.62
C THR A 233 4.93 -17.90 -14.74
N PHE A 234 5.89 -17.23 -14.09
CA PHE A 234 7.28 -17.68 -14.01
C PHE A 234 7.40 -19.09 -13.40
N LEU A 235 6.67 -19.36 -12.31
CA LEU A 235 6.69 -20.67 -11.67
C LEU A 235 6.14 -21.76 -12.58
N ILE A 236 5.10 -21.47 -13.38
CA ILE A 236 4.52 -22.43 -14.32
C ILE A 236 5.42 -22.63 -15.54
N GLU A 237 5.77 -21.55 -16.23
CA GLU A 237 6.41 -21.62 -17.55
C GLU A 237 7.91 -21.93 -17.46
N GLU A 238 8.61 -21.38 -16.48
CA GLU A 238 10.06 -21.51 -16.37
C GLU A 238 10.49 -22.55 -15.33
N ARG A 239 9.72 -22.75 -14.27
CA ARG A 239 10.02 -23.70 -13.19
C ARG A 239 9.18 -24.97 -13.22
N HIS A 240 8.26 -25.07 -14.21
CA HIS A 240 7.43 -26.25 -14.45
C HIS A 240 6.62 -26.70 -13.23
N PHE A 241 6.16 -25.74 -12.42
CA PHE A 241 5.21 -26.04 -11.36
C PHE A 241 3.87 -26.42 -11.96
N THR A 242 3.21 -27.42 -11.37
CA THR A 242 1.80 -27.69 -11.70
C THR A 242 0.92 -26.56 -11.14
N LEU A 243 -0.24 -26.34 -11.76
CA LEU A 243 -1.20 -25.32 -11.32
C LEU A 243 -1.59 -25.49 -9.83
N LEU A 244 -1.74 -26.75 -9.38
CA LEU A 244 -2.02 -27.06 -7.98
C LEU A 244 -0.87 -26.63 -7.05
N LYS A 245 0.38 -26.91 -7.44
CA LYS A 245 1.55 -26.46 -6.67
C LYS A 245 1.64 -24.94 -6.58
N VAL A 246 1.35 -24.21 -7.68
CA VAL A 246 1.30 -22.74 -7.68
C VAL A 246 0.19 -22.23 -6.76
N GLY A 247 -0.98 -22.88 -6.74
CA GLY A 247 -2.07 -22.52 -5.85
C GLY A 247 -1.71 -22.62 -4.36
N ILE A 248 -0.95 -23.66 -3.98
CA ILE A 248 -0.54 -23.89 -2.59
C ILE A 248 0.70 -23.05 -2.23
N PHE A 249 1.78 -23.18 -2.99
CA PHE A 249 3.08 -22.60 -2.67
C PHE A 249 3.18 -21.12 -3.09
N GLY A 250 2.41 -20.68 -4.09
CA GLY A 250 2.37 -19.27 -4.50
C GLY A 250 1.78 -18.32 -3.44
N ALA A 251 1.09 -18.85 -2.41
CA ALA A 251 0.65 -18.07 -1.27
C ALA A 251 1.76 -17.80 -0.25
N LEU A 252 2.82 -18.63 -0.20
CA LEU A 252 3.89 -18.51 0.79
C LEU A 252 4.63 -17.16 0.76
N PRO A 253 4.99 -16.59 -0.40
CA PRO A 253 5.59 -15.25 -0.45
C PRO A 253 4.72 -14.18 0.22
N PHE A 254 3.40 -14.22 0.03
CA PHE A 254 2.49 -13.24 0.64
C PHE A 254 2.39 -13.40 2.16
N ILE A 255 2.43 -14.62 2.67
CA ILE A 255 2.51 -14.89 4.11
C ILE A 255 3.84 -14.35 4.65
N GLY A 256 4.94 -14.65 3.96
CA GLY A 256 6.27 -14.11 4.28
C GLY A 256 6.26 -12.58 4.32
N GLY A 257 5.68 -11.93 3.30
CA GLY A 257 5.55 -10.47 3.25
C GLY A 257 4.76 -9.89 4.42
N GLY A 258 3.60 -10.48 4.76
CA GLY A 258 2.82 -10.04 5.91
C GLY A 258 3.61 -10.07 7.22
N LEU A 259 4.38 -11.15 7.44
CA LEU A 259 5.29 -11.27 8.60
C LEU A 259 6.45 -10.27 8.50
N GLY A 260 7.02 -10.07 7.32
CA GLY A 260 8.08 -9.09 7.07
C GLY A 260 7.65 -7.68 7.42
N GLY A 261 6.48 -7.25 6.96
CA GLY A 261 5.92 -5.93 7.27
C GLY A 261 5.70 -5.69 8.76
N LEU A 262 5.19 -6.70 9.48
CA LEU A 262 5.01 -6.63 10.93
C LEU A 262 6.35 -6.52 11.66
N LEU A 263 7.30 -7.42 11.34
CA LEU A 263 8.59 -7.48 12.02
C LEU A 263 9.49 -6.29 11.65
N GLY A 264 9.51 -5.85 10.41
CA GLY A 264 10.26 -4.66 9.98
C GLY A 264 9.81 -3.41 10.71
N GLY A 265 8.49 -3.19 10.80
CA GLY A 265 7.92 -2.09 11.58
C GLY A 265 8.27 -2.18 13.07
N TRP A 266 8.13 -3.37 13.65
CA TRP A 266 8.45 -3.60 15.06
C TRP A 266 9.94 -3.39 15.37
N ILE A 267 10.84 -3.94 14.55
CA ILE A 267 12.30 -3.78 14.69
C ILE A 267 12.66 -2.30 14.64
N SER A 268 12.17 -1.57 13.63
CA SER A 268 12.44 -0.14 13.49
C SER A 268 12.03 0.67 14.72
N ASP A 269 10.82 0.41 15.25
CA ASP A 269 10.29 1.13 16.41
C ASP A 269 11.00 0.78 17.71
N VAL A 270 11.22 -0.53 17.98
CA VAL A 270 11.82 -1.00 19.23
C VAL A 270 13.28 -0.61 19.33
N LEU A 271 14.05 -0.82 18.25
CA LEU A 271 15.48 -0.49 18.26
C LEU A 271 15.70 1.02 18.20
N GLY A 272 14.89 1.76 17.44
CA GLY A 272 14.92 3.22 17.44
C GLY A 272 14.67 3.80 18.84
N LYS A 273 13.70 3.24 19.56
CA LYS A 273 13.44 3.67 20.94
C LYS A 273 14.54 3.27 21.91
N ARG A 274 15.09 2.03 21.80
CA ARG A 274 16.14 1.53 22.71
C ARG A 274 17.46 2.25 22.57
N THR A 275 17.84 2.59 21.33
CA THR A 275 19.12 3.26 21.03
C THR A 275 19.01 4.79 21.11
N GLY A 276 17.79 5.35 21.13
CA GLY A 276 17.55 6.78 21.04
C GLY A 276 17.75 7.35 19.63
N ASP A 277 18.11 6.53 18.65
CA ASP A 277 18.37 6.96 17.26
C ASP A 277 17.29 6.41 16.30
N MET A 278 16.14 7.07 16.33
CA MET A 278 15.01 6.73 15.44
C MET A 278 15.37 6.99 13.98
N ARG A 279 16.20 7.99 13.70
CA ARG A 279 16.64 8.35 12.35
C ARG A 279 17.43 7.22 11.69
N PHE A 280 18.36 6.63 12.40
CA PHE A 280 19.15 5.49 11.91
C PHE A 280 18.25 4.29 11.61
N TRP A 281 17.37 3.90 12.55
CA TRP A 281 16.54 2.71 12.40
C TRP A 281 15.44 2.86 11.34
N ARG A 282 14.96 4.08 11.09
CA ARG A 282 14.07 4.41 9.97
C ARG A 282 14.75 4.29 8.60
N ARG A 283 16.09 4.34 8.53
CA ARG A 283 16.87 4.17 7.30
C ARG A 283 17.38 2.75 7.13
N ILE A 284 17.97 2.18 8.19
CA ILE A 284 18.64 0.87 8.07
C ILE A 284 17.68 -0.27 7.81
N VAL A 285 16.47 -0.27 8.40
CA VAL A 285 15.49 -1.34 8.20
C VAL A 285 15.04 -1.41 6.74
N PRO A 286 14.59 -0.32 6.08
CA PRO A 286 14.26 -0.36 4.66
C PRO A 286 15.46 -0.70 3.77
N PHE A 287 16.64 -0.16 4.08
CA PHE A 287 17.87 -0.47 3.33
C PHE A 287 18.17 -1.97 3.35
N VAL A 288 18.20 -2.58 4.55
CA VAL A 288 18.43 -4.02 4.71
C VAL A 288 17.31 -4.84 4.06
N GLY A 289 16.06 -4.37 4.18
CA GLY A 289 14.93 -5.00 3.54
C GLY A 289 15.06 -5.05 2.01
N MET A 290 15.40 -3.93 1.38
CA MET A 290 15.57 -3.82 -0.07
C MET A 290 16.79 -4.61 -0.56
N VAL A 291 17.94 -4.47 0.07
CA VAL A 291 19.17 -5.21 -0.28
C VAL A 291 18.98 -6.71 -0.03
N GLY A 292 18.40 -7.09 1.10
CA GLY A 292 18.09 -8.48 1.42
C GLY A 292 17.11 -9.12 0.44
N SER A 293 16.10 -8.36 -0.01
CA SER A 293 15.19 -8.81 -1.07
C SER A 293 15.95 -9.12 -2.37
N VAL A 294 16.88 -8.26 -2.80
CA VAL A 294 17.71 -8.51 -3.99
C VAL A 294 18.61 -9.73 -3.79
N ALA A 295 19.29 -9.83 -2.64
CA ALA A 295 20.18 -10.94 -2.32
C ALA A 295 19.49 -12.31 -2.34
N LEU A 296 18.18 -12.35 -2.18
CA LEU A 296 17.37 -13.57 -2.19
C LEU A 296 16.62 -13.77 -3.52
N SER A 297 16.08 -12.70 -4.14
CA SER A 297 15.33 -12.81 -5.38
C SER A 297 16.18 -13.17 -6.59
N LEU A 298 17.44 -12.66 -6.67
CA LEU A 298 18.33 -13.02 -7.77
C LEU A 298 18.68 -14.51 -7.75
N PRO A 299 19.19 -15.11 -6.67
CA PRO A 299 19.39 -16.55 -6.62
C PRO A 299 18.10 -17.34 -6.89
N ALA A 300 16.93 -16.86 -6.42
CA ALA A 300 15.66 -17.49 -6.71
C ALA A 300 15.33 -17.55 -8.21
N ALA A 301 15.66 -16.47 -8.94
CA ALA A 301 15.45 -16.38 -10.39
C ALA A 301 16.40 -17.29 -11.17
N PHE A 302 17.54 -17.70 -10.61
CA PHE A 302 18.47 -18.66 -11.22
C PHE A 302 18.28 -20.10 -10.73
N ALA A 303 17.66 -20.30 -9.55
CA ALA A 303 17.49 -21.63 -8.97
C ALA A 303 16.65 -22.53 -9.88
N THR A 304 17.11 -23.76 -10.11
CA THR A 304 16.41 -24.78 -10.90
C THR A 304 15.52 -25.68 -10.04
N ASP A 305 15.87 -25.85 -8.77
CA ASP A 305 15.05 -26.61 -7.81
C ASP A 305 13.80 -25.84 -7.40
N GLN A 306 12.63 -26.50 -7.48
CA GLN A 306 11.34 -25.89 -7.18
C GLN A 306 11.22 -25.44 -5.73
N THR A 307 11.71 -26.24 -4.78
CA THR A 307 11.62 -25.92 -3.34
C THR A 307 12.52 -24.73 -3.00
N MET A 308 13.75 -24.74 -3.50
CA MET A 308 14.67 -23.62 -3.32
C MET A 308 14.12 -22.33 -3.92
N THR A 309 13.54 -22.38 -5.12
CA THR A 309 12.92 -21.22 -5.78
C THR A 309 11.84 -20.58 -4.88
N ILE A 310 10.90 -21.38 -4.36
CA ILE A 310 9.80 -20.83 -3.55
C ILE A 310 10.25 -20.34 -2.18
N VAL A 311 11.21 -21.02 -1.55
CA VAL A 311 11.78 -20.62 -0.25
C VAL A 311 12.50 -19.29 -0.40
N LEU A 312 13.34 -19.14 -1.42
CA LEU A 312 14.07 -17.89 -1.68
C LEU A 312 13.13 -16.73 -2.04
N PHE A 313 12.11 -16.95 -2.88
CA PHE A 313 11.12 -15.90 -3.16
C PHE A 313 10.30 -15.54 -1.92
N THR A 314 9.96 -16.51 -1.07
CA THR A 314 9.27 -16.24 0.20
C THR A 314 10.12 -15.40 1.14
N ALA A 315 11.38 -15.75 1.30
CA ALA A 315 12.32 -14.98 2.12
C ALA A 315 12.61 -13.59 1.51
N SER A 316 12.71 -13.50 0.18
CA SER A 316 12.85 -12.21 -0.52
C SER A 316 11.65 -11.30 -0.29
N PHE A 317 10.44 -11.85 -0.38
CA PHE A 317 9.22 -11.06 -0.16
C PHE A 317 9.07 -10.63 1.31
N PHE A 318 9.50 -11.47 2.26
CA PHE A 318 9.61 -11.10 3.68
C PHE A 318 10.52 -9.87 3.86
N MET A 319 11.71 -9.88 3.25
CA MET A 319 12.64 -8.74 3.29
C MET A 319 12.06 -7.51 2.61
N LEU A 320 11.43 -7.69 1.45
CA LEU A 320 10.77 -6.62 0.70
C LEU A 320 9.73 -5.89 1.55
N ASP A 321 8.79 -6.62 2.14
CA ASP A 321 7.68 -6.06 2.89
C ASP A 321 8.10 -5.48 4.25
N ALA A 322 9.26 -5.88 4.82
CA ALA A 322 9.84 -5.21 5.99
C ALA A 322 10.07 -3.70 5.76
N THR A 323 10.22 -3.28 4.50
CA THR A 323 10.41 -1.89 4.08
C THR A 323 9.14 -1.04 4.19
N VAL A 324 7.99 -1.57 3.73
CA VAL A 324 6.76 -0.77 3.52
C VAL A 324 6.26 -0.11 4.79
N SER A 325 6.25 -0.84 5.90
CA SER A 325 5.78 -0.34 7.19
C SER A 325 6.56 0.87 7.66
N VAL A 326 7.85 0.88 7.38
CA VAL A 326 8.75 1.97 7.75
C VAL A 326 8.57 3.16 6.82
N PHE A 327 8.40 2.97 5.51
CA PHE A 327 8.13 4.05 4.55
C PHE A 327 6.84 4.81 4.90
N TRP A 328 5.75 4.10 5.20
CA TRP A 328 4.51 4.72 5.64
C TRP A 328 4.63 5.45 6.98
N ALA A 329 5.46 4.93 7.90
CA ALA A 329 5.75 5.63 9.15
C ALA A 329 6.58 6.89 8.92
N ILE A 330 7.57 6.87 8.01
CA ILE A 330 8.35 8.06 7.63
C ILE A 330 7.42 9.11 6.99
N ALA A 331 6.54 8.72 6.05
CA ALA A 331 5.59 9.64 5.45
C ALA A 331 4.68 10.30 6.49
N MET A 332 4.25 9.54 7.51
CA MET A 332 3.48 10.06 8.65
C MET A 332 4.32 11.00 9.53
N ASP A 333 5.58 10.64 9.80
CA ASP A 333 6.48 11.41 10.66
C ASP A 333 6.86 12.76 10.02
N VAL A 334 7.31 12.72 8.76
CA VAL A 334 7.74 13.89 7.97
C VAL A 334 6.56 14.81 7.64
N GLY A 335 5.43 14.21 7.27
CA GLY A 335 4.22 14.94 6.90
C GLY A 335 3.61 15.76 8.04
N GLY A 336 3.72 15.29 9.28
CA GLY A 336 3.15 16.01 10.40
C GLY A 336 1.65 16.29 10.21
N GLU A 337 1.26 17.56 10.23
CA GLU A 337 -0.13 18.01 10.02
C GLU A 337 -0.68 17.65 8.62
N ILE A 338 0.20 17.43 7.65
CA ILE A 338 -0.14 17.03 6.27
C ILE A 338 0.23 15.56 5.97
N ALA A 339 0.16 14.69 6.97
CA ALA A 339 0.57 13.28 6.86
C ALA A 339 -0.22 12.51 5.80
N SER A 340 -1.50 12.81 5.59
CA SER A 340 -2.30 12.19 4.52
C SER A 340 -1.81 12.61 3.13
N THR A 341 -1.47 13.90 2.95
CA THR A 341 -0.92 14.44 1.70
C THR A 341 0.44 13.80 1.41
N SER A 342 1.33 13.72 2.40
CA SER A 342 2.65 13.09 2.28
C SER A 342 2.56 11.61 1.89
N ALA A 343 1.73 10.84 2.61
CA ALA A 343 1.50 9.43 2.32
C ALA A 343 0.84 9.23 0.95
N GLY A 344 -0.10 10.11 0.58
CA GLY A 344 -0.75 10.09 -0.72
C GLY A 344 0.21 10.37 -1.87
N TRP A 345 1.10 11.36 -1.72
CA TRP A 345 2.15 11.66 -2.70
C TRP A 345 3.11 10.49 -2.89
N MET A 346 3.65 9.96 -1.79
CA MET A 346 4.52 8.79 -1.80
C MET A 346 3.85 7.60 -2.52
N ASN A 347 2.65 7.23 -2.11
CA ASN A 347 1.94 6.09 -2.69
C ASN A 347 1.48 6.31 -4.14
N THR A 348 1.34 7.56 -4.61
CA THR A 348 1.11 7.85 -6.03
C THR A 348 2.29 7.37 -6.88
N TRP A 349 3.52 7.65 -6.46
CA TRP A 349 4.71 7.18 -7.16
C TRP A 349 4.89 5.67 -7.08
N ALA A 350 4.54 5.07 -5.94
CA ALA A 350 4.45 3.61 -5.81
C ALA A 350 3.52 3.01 -6.87
N ASN A 351 2.31 3.55 -7.04
CA ASN A 351 1.37 3.06 -8.04
C ASN A 351 1.87 3.26 -9.48
N VAL A 352 2.59 4.35 -9.78
CA VAL A 352 3.28 4.50 -11.09
C VAL A 352 4.26 3.35 -11.31
N GLY A 353 5.05 2.99 -10.30
CA GLY A 353 5.93 1.80 -10.36
C GLY A 353 5.15 0.52 -10.64
N GLY A 354 4.01 0.33 -9.97
CA GLY A 354 3.12 -0.81 -10.17
C GLY A 354 2.49 -0.88 -11.56
N ILE A 355 2.21 0.26 -12.21
CA ILE A 355 1.70 0.30 -13.59
C ILE A 355 2.81 -0.03 -14.60
N VAL A 356 4.00 0.52 -14.40
CA VAL A 356 5.14 0.36 -15.33
C VAL A 356 5.70 -1.06 -15.27
N SER A 357 5.74 -1.67 -14.08
CA SER A 357 6.40 -2.95 -13.81
C SER A 357 5.91 -4.11 -14.71
N PRO A 358 4.60 -4.42 -14.81
CA PRO A 358 4.14 -5.54 -15.62
C PRO A 358 4.43 -5.35 -17.12
N LEU A 359 4.36 -4.12 -17.59
CA LEU A 359 4.62 -3.77 -19.01
C LEU A 359 6.09 -4.01 -19.37
N VAL A 360 6.99 -3.48 -18.53
CA VAL A 360 8.45 -3.62 -18.72
C VAL A 360 8.86 -5.09 -18.59
N PHE A 361 8.33 -5.78 -17.57
CA PHE A 361 8.62 -7.21 -17.36
C PHE A 361 8.21 -8.04 -18.58
N GLY A 362 6.97 -7.91 -19.05
CA GLY A 362 6.45 -8.63 -20.21
C GLY A 362 7.22 -8.32 -21.49
N ALA A 363 7.54 -7.04 -21.74
CA ALA A 363 8.34 -6.63 -22.89
C ALA A 363 9.75 -7.26 -22.85
N LEU A 364 10.42 -7.23 -21.70
CA LEU A 364 11.75 -7.84 -21.54
C LEU A 364 11.71 -9.35 -21.77
N VAL A 365 10.74 -10.09 -21.20
CA VAL A 365 10.59 -11.53 -21.46
C VAL A 365 10.40 -11.79 -22.94
N GLN A 366 9.52 -11.02 -23.61
CA GLN A 366 9.22 -11.23 -25.03
C GLN A 366 10.42 -10.93 -25.93
N LEU A 367 11.17 -9.85 -25.68
CA LEU A 367 12.28 -9.40 -26.50
C LEU A 367 13.55 -10.25 -26.27
N THR A 368 13.83 -10.60 -25.01
CA THR A 368 15.09 -11.28 -24.66
C THR A 368 14.94 -12.80 -24.59
N LYS A 369 13.71 -13.32 -24.60
CA LYS A 369 13.40 -14.74 -24.36
C LYS A 369 13.97 -15.29 -23.04
N SER A 370 14.20 -14.39 -22.09
CA SER A 370 14.77 -14.70 -20.77
C SER A 370 13.84 -14.25 -19.65
N TRP A 371 13.52 -15.14 -18.76
CA TRP A 371 12.77 -14.83 -17.53
C TRP A 371 13.65 -14.16 -16.46
N THR A 372 14.98 -14.33 -16.54
CA THR A 372 15.91 -13.81 -15.54
C THR A 372 16.21 -12.32 -15.70
N ILE A 373 16.27 -11.82 -16.95
CA ILE A 373 16.58 -10.40 -17.22
C ILE A 373 15.64 -9.42 -16.53
N PRO A 374 14.30 -9.60 -16.54
CA PRO A 374 13.39 -8.74 -15.80
C PRO A 374 13.65 -8.70 -14.29
N PHE A 375 14.03 -9.84 -13.68
CA PHE A 375 14.43 -9.87 -12.26
C PHE A 375 15.72 -9.11 -11.99
N ILE A 376 16.70 -9.14 -12.91
CA ILE A 376 17.92 -8.34 -12.82
C ILE A 376 17.56 -6.84 -12.87
N VAL A 377 16.73 -6.42 -13.81
CA VAL A 377 16.26 -5.02 -13.91
C VAL A 377 15.55 -4.57 -12.63
N ALA A 378 14.64 -5.40 -12.11
CA ALA A 378 13.97 -5.12 -10.84
C ALA A 378 14.97 -5.01 -9.67
N SER A 379 15.98 -5.87 -9.65
CA SER A 379 17.05 -5.86 -8.63
C SER A 379 17.89 -4.60 -8.69
N VAL A 380 18.26 -4.13 -9.89
CA VAL A 380 18.98 -2.86 -10.07
C VAL A 380 18.13 -1.69 -9.58
N LEU A 381 16.86 -1.62 -9.96
CA LEU A 381 15.94 -0.59 -9.46
C LEU A 381 15.82 -0.64 -7.93
N MET A 382 15.73 -1.84 -7.35
CA MET A 382 15.65 -2.00 -5.91
C MET A 382 16.91 -1.51 -5.19
N LEU A 383 18.09 -1.76 -5.74
CA LEU A 383 19.37 -1.24 -5.21
C LEU A 383 19.45 0.29 -5.32
N VAL A 384 18.93 0.87 -6.42
CA VAL A 384 18.77 2.33 -6.53
C VAL A 384 17.85 2.85 -5.43
N GLY A 385 16.69 2.20 -5.22
CA GLY A 385 15.78 2.52 -4.13
C GLY A 385 16.45 2.44 -2.75
N ALA A 386 17.25 1.40 -2.50
CA ALA A 386 18.01 1.25 -1.26
C ALA A 386 19.01 2.40 -1.07
N GLY A 387 19.68 2.84 -2.13
CA GLY A 387 20.55 4.03 -2.10
C GLY A 387 19.78 5.31 -1.77
N LEU A 388 18.59 5.50 -2.31
CA LEU A 388 17.74 6.66 -2.05
C LEU A 388 17.30 6.75 -0.57
N VAL A 389 17.21 5.63 0.14
CA VAL A 389 16.85 5.61 1.58
C VAL A 389 17.81 6.48 2.40
N TRP A 390 19.09 6.57 2.04
CA TRP A 390 20.08 7.39 2.75
C TRP A 390 19.88 8.89 2.55
N LEU A 391 19.16 9.32 1.50
CA LEU A 391 18.78 10.70 1.24
C LEU A 391 17.54 11.15 2.03
N ILE A 392 16.80 10.19 2.62
CA ILE A 392 15.62 10.48 3.43
C ILE A 392 16.05 11.02 4.78
N ASP A 393 15.48 12.13 5.21
CA ASP A 393 15.59 12.62 6.59
C ASP A 393 14.29 12.39 7.37
N PRO A 394 14.20 11.32 8.19
CA PRO A 394 12.99 11.00 8.94
C PRO A 394 12.63 12.04 10.04
N ASP A 395 13.54 12.97 10.32
CA ASP A 395 13.33 14.04 11.30
C ASP A 395 12.89 15.36 10.64
N GLU A 396 12.94 15.45 9.29
CA GLU A 396 12.38 16.59 8.56
C GLU A 396 10.89 16.78 8.92
N ARG A 397 10.47 18.05 9.02
CA ARG A 397 9.08 18.43 9.22
C ARG A 397 8.67 19.33 8.08
N LEU A 398 7.70 18.89 7.28
CA LEU A 398 7.19 19.67 6.14
C LEU A 398 6.39 20.89 6.57
N VAL A 399 5.74 20.80 7.72
CA VAL A 399 4.99 21.90 8.34
C VAL A 399 5.39 21.96 9.81
N ALA A 400 5.71 23.16 10.29
CA ALA A 400 6.01 23.40 11.69
C ALA A 400 4.86 22.91 12.57
N ASP A 401 5.17 22.18 13.65
CA ASP A 401 4.20 21.74 14.63
C ASP A 401 4.10 22.80 15.74
N PRO A 402 3.02 23.61 15.79
CA PRO A 402 2.89 24.68 16.77
C PRO A 402 2.88 24.21 18.23
N GLU A 403 2.68 22.89 18.44
CA GLU A 403 2.65 22.28 19.78
C GLU A 403 3.96 21.57 20.14
N SER A 404 4.97 21.58 19.25
CA SER A 404 6.28 20.96 19.55
C SER A 404 6.98 21.71 20.69
N PRO A 405 7.36 21.00 21.77
CA PRO A 405 8.11 21.62 22.89
C PRO A 405 9.44 22.25 22.46
N LEU A 406 10.02 21.79 21.34
CA LEU A 406 11.30 22.25 20.80
C LEU A 406 11.22 23.62 20.09
N GLU A 407 10.03 24.03 19.62
CA GLU A 407 9.83 25.36 18.98
C GLU A 407 9.45 26.44 19.98
N ARG A 408 9.14 26.09 21.23
CA ARG A 408 8.86 27.08 22.30
C ARG A 408 10.13 27.72 22.87
N VAL A 409 11.32 27.25 22.50
CA VAL A 409 12.59 27.88 22.92
C VAL A 409 12.99 28.91 21.88
N PRO A 410 13.00 30.23 22.22
CA PRO A 410 13.44 31.27 21.32
C PRO A 410 14.86 30.96 20.82
N PRO A 411 15.20 31.30 19.56
CA PRO A 411 16.49 30.96 18.96
C PRO A 411 17.74 31.47 19.69
N HIS A 412 17.58 32.37 20.63
CA HIS A 412 18.66 32.90 21.47
C HIS A 412 18.85 32.17 22.83
N VAL A 413 18.11 31.11 23.09
CA VAL A 413 18.24 30.24 24.28
C VAL A 413 18.61 28.80 23.90
N ARG A 414 19.44 28.60 22.89
CA ARG A 414 20.11 27.30 22.71
C ARG A 414 21.26 27.27 23.73
N PRO A 415 21.34 26.25 24.62
CA PRO A 415 22.50 26.10 25.47
C PRO A 415 23.71 25.93 24.57
N ALA A 416 24.61 26.89 24.63
CA ALA A 416 25.99 26.71 24.18
C ALA A 416 26.56 25.55 25.02
N GLU A 417 27.10 24.56 24.31
CA GLU A 417 28.17 23.66 24.71
C GLU A 417 28.42 23.55 26.22
N ILE A 418 27.99 22.42 26.80
CA ILE A 418 28.61 21.90 28.00
C ILE A 418 29.70 20.96 27.50
N SER A 419 30.94 21.50 27.54
CA SER A 419 32.18 20.76 27.38
C SER A 419 32.33 19.59 28.37
#